data_399c8c6287f3607499d5e642b3db0ef1
#
_entry.id   399c8c6287f3607499d5e642b3db0ef1
#
_cell.length_a   1.000
_cell.length_b   1.000
_cell.length_c   1.000
_cell.angle_alpha   90.00
_cell.angle_beta   90.00
_cell.angle_gamma   90.00
#
_symmetry.space_group_name_H-M   'P 1'
#
loop_
_entity.id
_entity.type
_entity.pdbx_description
1 polymer ?
#
loop_
_entity_poly.entity_id
_entity_poly.type
_entity_poly.pdbx_seq_one_letter_code
_entity_poly.pdbx_strand_id
1 'polypeptide(L)'
;LTAGEILDQLCLLKSEAGPPSQKINVVLMGMGEPLLNLPHVIAAIKVMNDPLGLALGAGRITVSTSSFPDRIRELADSGAGCSLALSLNAPNDEKRRELMPKASHFPIADLLAAARYFVGSGRRRATLEYVLIPGHTMSDADADQLGELVCRQPFKVNLIPYNPGRHDPFQRPTEPEIDRFIRRLLPLAPAVTVRRSRGVDIDAACGQLWNLSLMEKKKPAKGAA
;
A
#
# COMPACT_ATOMS: atom_id res chain seq x y z
N LEU A 1 11.05 12.98 -6.63
CA LEU A 1 10.40 14.19 -6.10
C LEU A 1 11.17 14.72 -4.90
N THR A 2 11.35 16.04 -4.81
CA THR A 2 11.83 16.72 -3.61
C THR A 2 10.72 16.78 -2.54
N ALA A 3 11.07 17.11 -1.31
CA ALA A 3 10.09 17.31 -0.25
C ALA A 3 9.06 18.41 -0.58
N GLY A 4 9.51 19.49 -1.23
CA GLY A 4 8.63 20.58 -1.70
C GLY A 4 7.60 20.07 -2.71
N GLU A 5 8.03 19.36 -3.74
CA GLU A 5 7.12 18.79 -4.76
C GLU A 5 6.10 17.82 -4.18
N ILE A 6 6.47 17.06 -3.12
CA ILE A 6 5.52 16.18 -2.40
C ILE A 6 4.48 17.02 -1.66
N LEU A 7 4.90 18.10 -1.02
CA LEU A 7 4.00 19.00 -0.30
C LEU A 7 3.10 19.81 -1.24
N ASP A 8 3.63 20.25 -2.39
CA ASP A 8 2.87 20.98 -3.40
C ASP A 8 1.71 20.16 -3.95
N GLN A 9 1.95 18.86 -4.24
CA GLN A 9 0.86 17.95 -4.65
C GLN A 9 -0.25 17.89 -3.59
N LEU A 10 0.14 17.79 -2.32
CA LEU A 10 -0.85 17.74 -1.23
C LEU A 10 -1.62 19.07 -1.10
N CYS A 11 -0.93 20.19 -1.21
CA CYS A 11 -1.57 21.51 -1.13
C CYS A 11 -2.56 21.73 -2.30
N LEU A 12 -2.18 21.35 -3.52
CA LEU A 12 -3.05 21.42 -4.70
C LEU A 12 -4.29 20.56 -4.52
N LEU A 13 -4.12 19.28 -4.17
CA LEU A 13 -5.25 18.38 -3.94
C LEU A 13 -6.15 18.86 -2.80
N LYS A 14 -5.58 19.44 -1.75
CA LYS A 14 -6.34 20.01 -0.64
C LYS A 14 -7.17 21.22 -1.07
N SER A 15 -6.64 22.07 -1.95
CA SER A 15 -7.38 23.24 -2.47
C SER A 15 -8.56 22.84 -3.36
N GLU A 16 -8.45 21.72 -4.09
CA GLU A 16 -9.50 21.20 -4.97
C GLU A 16 -10.55 20.35 -4.24
N ALA A 17 -10.18 19.73 -3.12
CA ALA A 17 -11.04 18.78 -2.40
C ALA A 17 -12.22 19.40 -1.63
N GLY A 18 -12.38 20.74 -1.65
CA GLY A 18 -13.50 21.46 -1.02
C GLY A 18 -13.20 22.02 0.38
N PRO A 19 -14.21 22.32 1.20
CA PRO A 19 -14.04 23.17 2.39
C PRO A 19 -13.09 22.58 3.44
N PRO A 20 -12.40 23.45 4.23
CA PRO A 20 -11.34 23.07 5.19
C PRO A 20 -11.76 22.10 6.31
N SER A 21 -13.04 21.84 6.45
CA SER A 21 -13.61 20.96 7.50
C SER A 21 -13.42 19.47 7.25
N GLN A 22 -13.00 19.05 6.05
CA GLN A 22 -12.82 17.63 5.75
C GLN A 22 -11.50 17.09 6.31
N LYS A 23 -11.61 16.01 7.06
CA LYS A 23 -10.46 15.27 7.58
C LYS A 23 -9.72 14.59 6.42
N ILE A 24 -8.49 15.02 6.15
CA ILE A 24 -7.64 14.48 5.08
C ILE A 24 -6.76 13.36 5.64
N ASN A 25 -6.67 12.25 4.90
CA ASN A 25 -5.66 11.22 5.09
C ASN A 25 -4.73 11.23 3.89
N VAL A 26 -3.44 11.21 4.15
CA VAL A 26 -2.39 11.17 3.13
C VAL A 26 -1.85 9.75 3.05
N VAL A 27 -1.82 9.20 1.86
CA VAL A 27 -1.22 7.89 1.62
C VAL A 27 -0.17 8.06 0.52
N LEU A 28 1.08 7.80 0.85
CA LEU A 28 2.17 7.76 -0.12
C LEU A 28 2.12 6.39 -0.81
N MET A 29 1.14 6.24 -1.70
CA MET A 29 0.83 5.02 -2.43
C MET A 29 0.46 5.40 -3.86
N GLY A 30 1.40 5.28 -4.78
CA GLY A 30 1.20 5.67 -6.16
C GLY A 30 2.20 4.97 -7.07
N MET A 31 2.71 5.69 -8.06
CA MET A 31 3.80 5.21 -8.91
C MET A 31 5.13 5.46 -8.21
N GLY A 32 5.98 4.43 -8.17
CA GLY A 32 7.29 4.47 -7.51
C GLY A 32 7.28 3.86 -6.11
N GLU A 33 8.43 3.94 -5.45
CA GLU A 33 8.67 3.39 -4.12
C GLU A 33 9.14 4.51 -3.18
N PRO A 34 8.34 4.89 -2.18
CA PRO A 34 8.68 6.00 -1.27
C PRO A 34 10.00 5.79 -0.53
N LEU A 35 10.32 4.54 -0.18
CA LEU A 35 11.54 4.25 0.58
C LEU A 35 12.83 4.41 -0.23
N LEU A 36 12.75 4.44 -1.57
CA LEU A 36 13.89 4.82 -2.42
C LEU A 36 14.15 6.34 -2.41
N ASN A 37 13.18 7.13 -1.94
CA ASN A 37 13.26 8.59 -1.80
C ASN A 37 13.15 9.03 -0.32
N LEU A 38 13.60 8.19 0.59
CA LEU A 38 13.33 8.28 2.02
C LEU A 38 13.70 9.64 2.66
N PRO A 39 14.85 10.30 2.34
CA PRO A 39 15.17 11.59 2.93
C PRO A 39 14.11 12.66 2.64
N HIS A 40 13.64 12.76 1.40
CA HIS A 40 12.61 13.73 1.01
C HIS A 40 11.24 13.37 1.56
N VAL A 41 10.91 12.07 1.65
CA VAL A 41 9.67 11.57 2.27
C VAL A 41 9.64 11.93 3.75
N ILE A 42 10.74 11.70 4.49
CA ILE A 42 10.85 12.06 5.91
C ILE A 42 10.69 13.57 6.11
N ALA A 43 11.38 14.37 5.28
CA ALA A 43 11.28 15.83 5.36
C ALA A 43 9.84 16.31 5.11
N ALA A 44 9.17 15.79 4.09
CA ALA A 44 7.77 16.12 3.81
C ALA A 44 6.83 15.72 4.97
N ILE A 45 6.99 14.52 5.54
CA ILE A 45 6.19 14.05 6.67
C ILE A 45 6.39 14.96 7.89
N LYS A 46 7.61 15.40 8.18
CA LYS A 46 7.88 16.32 9.29
C LYS A 46 7.11 17.63 9.12
N VAL A 47 7.10 18.22 7.92
CA VAL A 47 6.32 19.44 7.63
C VAL A 47 4.81 19.16 7.71
N MET A 48 4.34 18.01 7.24
CA MET A 48 2.93 17.61 7.34
C MET A 48 2.48 17.50 8.80
N ASN A 49 3.35 17.02 9.71
CA ASN A 49 3.05 16.86 11.13
C ASN A 49 3.22 18.15 11.94
N ASP A 50 4.01 19.11 11.43
CA ASP A 50 4.32 20.34 12.16
C ASP A 50 3.04 21.15 12.44
N PRO A 51 2.80 21.56 13.71
CA PRO A 51 1.67 22.43 14.07
C PRO A 51 1.65 23.77 13.31
N LEU A 52 2.82 24.31 12.94
CA LEU A 52 2.97 25.51 12.13
C LEU A 52 2.92 25.23 10.62
N GLY A 53 2.94 23.94 10.24
CA GLY A 53 2.80 23.47 8.87
C GLY A 53 1.37 23.05 8.54
N LEU A 54 1.19 21.78 8.15
CA LEU A 54 -0.13 21.25 7.80
C LEU A 54 -0.90 20.67 8.98
N ALA A 55 -0.28 20.53 10.14
CA ALA A 55 -0.84 20.02 11.40
C ALA A 55 -1.57 18.66 11.26
N LEU A 56 -1.10 17.80 10.37
CA LEU A 56 -1.67 16.46 10.19
C LEU A 56 -1.15 15.53 11.30
N GLY A 57 -2.05 14.85 11.99
CA GLY A 57 -1.65 13.84 12.97
C GLY A 57 -0.98 12.63 12.32
N ALA A 58 -0.01 12.01 13.00
CA ALA A 58 0.76 10.86 12.52
C ALA A 58 -0.10 9.70 11.97
N GLY A 59 -1.26 9.44 12.59
CA GLY A 59 -2.19 8.41 12.14
C GLY A 59 -2.93 8.72 10.83
N ARG A 60 -2.75 9.93 10.29
CA ARG A 60 -3.34 10.36 9.01
C ARG A 60 -2.37 10.28 7.84
N ILE A 61 -1.11 9.99 8.09
CA ILE A 61 -0.07 9.86 7.08
C ILE A 61 0.35 8.40 7.05
N THR A 62 0.30 7.78 5.89
CA THR A 62 0.71 6.39 5.68
C THR A 62 1.77 6.33 4.59
N VAL A 63 2.90 5.73 4.91
CA VAL A 63 3.93 5.35 3.93
C VAL A 63 3.67 3.93 3.51
N SER A 64 3.49 3.70 2.19
CA SER A 64 3.34 2.37 1.63
C SER A 64 4.64 1.91 1.01
N THR A 65 5.00 0.64 1.23
CA THR A 65 6.16 0.01 0.61
C THR A 65 5.89 -1.45 0.31
N SER A 66 6.58 -1.97 -0.67
CA SER A 66 6.56 -3.40 -0.99
C SER A 66 7.85 -4.13 -0.62
N SER A 67 8.91 -3.40 -0.17
CA SER A 67 10.25 -3.95 -0.05
C SER A 67 11.09 -3.15 0.95
N PHE A 68 12.42 -3.38 0.97
CA PHE A 68 13.42 -2.58 1.68
C PHE A 68 13.33 -2.61 3.21
N PRO A 69 13.53 -3.77 3.89
CA PRO A 69 13.43 -3.88 5.34
C PRO A 69 14.35 -2.91 6.10
N ASP A 70 15.55 -2.62 5.60
CA ASP A 70 16.47 -1.67 6.24
C ASP A 70 15.94 -0.23 6.16
N ARG A 71 15.32 0.14 5.05
CA ARG A 71 14.69 1.45 4.89
C ARG A 71 13.43 1.60 5.76
N ILE A 72 12.70 0.52 6.02
CA ILE A 72 11.60 0.51 7.00
C ILE A 72 12.14 0.82 8.40
N ARG A 73 13.28 0.24 8.79
CA ARG A 73 13.94 0.55 10.07
C ARG A 73 14.42 2.00 10.13
N GLU A 74 15.06 2.49 9.07
CA GLU A 74 15.51 3.88 8.97
C GLU A 74 14.31 4.86 9.10
N LEU A 75 13.18 4.58 8.45
CA LEU A 75 11.95 5.35 8.63
C LEU A 75 11.46 5.31 10.08
N ALA A 76 11.54 4.14 10.74
CA ALA A 76 11.19 4.00 12.15
C ALA A 76 12.06 4.90 13.05
N ASP A 77 13.36 4.91 12.83
CA ASP A 77 14.34 5.65 13.63
C ASP A 77 14.33 7.15 13.36
N SER A 78 13.82 7.59 12.21
CA SER A 78 13.76 8.99 11.81
C SER A 78 12.90 9.88 12.70
N GLY A 79 12.04 9.30 13.54
CA GLY A 79 11.06 10.02 14.35
C GLY A 79 9.90 10.62 13.54
N ALA A 80 9.85 10.43 12.22
CA ALA A 80 8.73 10.90 11.40
C ALA A 80 7.41 10.22 11.83
N GLY A 81 6.41 11.03 12.12
CA GLY A 81 5.09 10.57 12.58
C GLY A 81 4.25 10.07 11.42
N CYS A 82 4.23 8.75 11.17
CA CYS A 82 3.41 8.12 10.14
C CYS A 82 3.02 6.69 10.51
N SER A 83 2.09 6.12 9.75
CA SER A 83 1.78 4.69 9.71
C SER A 83 2.50 4.03 8.56
N LEU A 84 2.69 2.71 8.64
CA LEU A 84 3.28 1.88 7.59
C LEU A 84 2.20 1.02 6.93
N ALA A 85 2.18 0.97 5.62
CA ALA A 85 1.47 -0.04 4.85
C ALA A 85 2.50 -0.91 4.11
N LEU A 86 2.51 -2.21 4.41
CA LEU A 86 3.39 -3.17 3.74
C LEU A 86 2.58 -3.98 2.73
N SER A 87 2.90 -3.80 1.44
CA SER A 87 2.30 -4.57 0.35
C SER A 87 2.87 -5.99 0.34
N LEU A 88 2.25 -6.87 1.13
CA LEU A 88 2.61 -8.28 1.22
C LEU A 88 2.15 -9.04 -0.03
N ASN A 89 0.86 -8.93 -0.36
CA ASN A 89 0.16 -9.42 -1.56
C ASN A 89 0.17 -10.92 -1.80
N ALA A 90 0.93 -11.70 -1.05
CA ALA A 90 0.99 -13.16 -1.13
C ALA A 90 1.31 -13.75 0.25
N PRO A 91 0.90 -14.99 0.55
CA PRO A 91 1.10 -15.61 1.86
C PRO A 91 2.49 -16.24 2.04
N ASN A 92 3.26 -16.39 0.95
CA ASN A 92 4.60 -16.96 0.94
C ASN A 92 5.49 -16.33 -0.14
N ASP A 93 6.79 -16.56 -0.05
CA ASP A 93 7.79 -15.96 -0.93
C ASP A 93 7.69 -16.46 -2.39
N GLU A 94 7.22 -17.70 -2.62
CA GLU A 94 7.05 -18.26 -3.95
C GLU A 94 5.97 -17.50 -4.73
N LYS A 95 4.75 -17.44 -4.21
CA LYS A 95 3.65 -16.68 -4.81
C LYS A 95 3.95 -15.19 -4.91
N ARG A 96 4.66 -14.65 -3.90
CA ARG A 96 5.05 -13.25 -3.92
C ARG A 96 6.03 -12.95 -5.06
N ARG A 97 6.93 -13.87 -5.37
CA ARG A 97 7.87 -13.74 -6.49
C ARG A 97 7.16 -13.78 -7.84
N GLU A 98 6.12 -14.62 -7.97
CA GLU A 98 5.31 -14.68 -9.18
C GLU A 98 4.53 -13.39 -9.43
N LEU A 99 3.89 -12.85 -8.39
CA LEU A 99 3.04 -11.66 -8.51
C LEU A 99 3.84 -10.35 -8.54
N MET A 100 4.97 -10.31 -7.85
CA MET A 100 5.76 -9.08 -7.62
C MET A 100 7.26 -9.32 -7.86
N PRO A 101 7.70 -9.75 -9.04
CA PRO A 101 9.08 -10.19 -9.28
C PRO A 101 10.12 -9.10 -8.97
N LYS A 102 9.78 -7.82 -9.15
CA LYS A 102 10.68 -6.68 -8.85
C LYS A 102 10.75 -6.31 -7.37
N ALA A 103 9.77 -6.69 -6.57
CA ALA A 103 9.67 -6.33 -5.15
C ALA A 103 9.99 -7.50 -4.21
N SER A 104 10.16 -8.71 -4.74
CA SER A 104 10.32 -9.95 -3.97
C SER A 104 11.77 -10.34 -3.67
N HIS A 105 12.70 -9.38 -3.74
CA HIS A 105 14.12 -9.64 -3.43
C HIS A 105 14.36 -9.91 -1.94
N PHE A 106 13.46 -9.47 -1.06
CA PHE A 106 13.55 -9.68 0.38
C PHE A 106 12.50 -10.69 0.82
N PRO A 107 12.90 -11.67 1.69
CA PRO A 107 11.96 -12.62 2.27
C PRO A 107 10.84 -11.93 3.07
N ILE A 108 9.66 -12.53 3.07
CA ILE A 108 8.52 -12.05 3.87
C ILE A 108 8.91 -11.95 5.36
N ALA A 109 9.70 -12.89 5.86
CA ALA A 109 10.16 -12.90 7.25
C ALA A 109 10.92 -11.61 7.62
N ASP A 110 11.80 -11.12 6.74
CA ASP A 110 12.59 -9.91 6.96
C ASP A 110 11.71 -8.65 6.92
N LEU A 111 10.76 -8.62 5.99
CA LEU A 111 9.79 -7.53 5.88
C LEU A 111 8.90 -7.44 7.13
N LEU A 112 8.41 -8.58 7.63
CA LEU A 112 7.61 -8.63 8.85
C LEU A 112 8.44 -8.28 10.09
N ALA A 113 9.73 -8.67 10.14
CA ALA A 113 10.64 -8.27 11.20
C ALA A 113 10.86 -6.75 11.22
N ALA A 114 11.05 -6.14 10.05
CA ALA A 114 11.16 -4.68 9.93
C ALA A 114 9.86 -3.96 10.29
N ALA A 115 8.70 -4.50 9.89
CA ALA A 115 7.41 -3.95 10.26
C ALA A 115 7.14 -4.04 11.78
N ARG A 116 7.55 -5.13 12.45
CA ARG A 116 7.52 -5.24 13.93
C ARG A 116 8.40 -4.18 14.60
N TYR A 117 9.60 -3.99 14.08
CA TYR A 117 10.52 -2.96 14.56
C TYR A 117 9.89 -1.56 14.46
N PHE A 118 9.27 -1.26 13.30
CA PHE A 118 8.56 0.00 13.08
C PHE A 118 7.44 0.22 14.10
N VAL A 119 6.63 -0.79 14.40
CA VAL A 119 5.56 -0.71 15.40
C VAL A 119 6.12 -0.53 16.82
N GLY A 120 7.16 -1.29 17.17
CA GLY A 120 7.78 -1.25 18.50
C GLY A 120 8.45 0.06 18.85
N SER A 121 8.82 0.88 17.85
CA SER A 121 9.50 2.17 18.03
C SER A 121 8.56 3.33 18.45
N GLY A 122 7.29 3.08 18.81
CA GLY A 122 6.37 4.14 19.29
C GLY A 122 4.88 3.81 19.08
N ARG A 123 4.03 4.85 19.07
CA ARG A 123 2.57 4.75 18.82
C ARG A 123 2.24 4.55 17.34
N ARG A 124 3.05 3.80 16.61
CA ARG A 124 2.91 3.58 15.18
C ARG A 124 2.07 2.37 14.89
N ARG A 125 1.50 2.31 13.70
CA ARG A 125 0.67 1.19 13.21
C ARG A 125 1.25 0.65 11.94
N ALA A 126 1.18 -0.66 11.76
CA ALA A 126 1.49 -1.30 10.49
C ALA A 126 0.26 -2.06 9.97
N THR A 127 0.01 -1.90 8.68
CA THR A 127 -1.05 -2.61 7.95
C THR A 127 -0.38 -3.47 6.89
N LEU A 128 -0.77 -4.73 6.80
CA LEU A 128 -0.37 -5.62 5.72
C LEU A 128 -1.44 -5.55 4.63
N GLU A 129 -1.07 -5.07 3.46
CA GLU A 129 -1.92 -5.03 2.27
C GLU A 129 -1.83 -6.39 1.57
N TYR A 130 -2.97 -7.01 1.31
CA TYR A 130 -3.05 -8.33 0.70
C TYR A 130 -4.10 -8.34 -0.41
N VAL A 131 -3.65 -8.63 -1.64
CA VAL A 131 -4.50 -8.66 -2.82
C VAL A 131 -5.19 -10.01 -2.95
N LEU A 132 -6.51 -9.97 -3.13
CA LEU A 132 -7.34 -11.15 -3.34
C LEU A 132 -7.48 -11.42 -4.84
N ILE A 133 -6.81 -12.47 -5.34
CA ILE A 133 -6.84 -12.91 -6.74
C ILE A 133 -7.34 -14.36 -6.78
N PRO A 134 -8.53 -14.62 -7.35
CA PRO A 134 -9.06 -15.97 -7.51
C PRO A 134 -8.06 -16.89 -8.23
N GLY A 135 -7.90 -18.11 -7.72
CA GLY A 135 -6.95 -19.08 -8.27
C GLY A 135 -5.47 -18.85 -7.92
N HIS A 136 -5.11 -17.72 -7.30
CA HIS A 136 -3.71 -17.38 -6.97
C HIS A 136 -3.47 -17.14 -5.48
N THR A 137 -4.24 -16.24 -4.84
CA THR A 137 -4.01 -15.80 -3.46
C THR A 137 -5.23 -16.00 -2.55
N MET A 138 -6.24 -16.75 -2.98
CA MET A 138 -7.52 -16.88 -2.28
C MET A 138 -7.92 -18.30 -1.93
N SER A 139 -7.00 -19.28 -1.98
CA SER A 139 -7.30 -20.63 -1.49
C SER A 139 -7.45 -20.64 0.04
N ASP A 140 -8.07 -21.69 0.57
CA ASP A 140 -8.15 -21.92 2.02
C ASP A 140 -6.75 -22.00 2.64
N ALA A 141 -5.79 -22.64 1.93
CA ALA A 141 -4.40 -22.71 2.36
C ALA A 141 -3.73 -21.34 2.39
N ASP A 142 -4.07 -20.43 1.45
CA ASP A 142 -3.55 -19.06 1.48
C ASP A 142 -4.08 -18.27 2.69
N ALA A 143 -5.34 -18.48 3.05
CA ALA A 143 -5.91 -17.86 4.24
C ALA A 143 -5.25 -18.36 5.53
N ASP A 144 -4.99 -19.67 5.62
CA ASP A 144 -4.30 -20.29 6.75
C ASP A 144 -2.86 -19.77 6.88
N GLN A 145 -2.08 -19.77 5.79
CA GLN A 145 -0.71 -19.25 5.76
C GLN A 145 -0.65 -17.76 6.12
N LEU A 146 -1.54 -16.94 5.56
CA LEU A 146 -1.64 -15.54 5.93
C LEU A 146 -1.97 -15.38 7.41
N GLY A 147 -2.92 -16.19 7.89
CA GLY A 147 -3.30 -16.23 9.31
C GLY A 147 -2.12 -16.55 10.22
N GLU A 148 -1.30 -17.55 9.88
CA GLU A 148 -0.08 -17.90 10.63
C GLU A 148 0.93 -16.74 10.68
N LEU A 149 1.13 -16.03 9.56
CA LEU A 149 2.03 -14.87 9.51
C LEU A 149 1.60 -13.73 10.43
N VAL A 150 0.28 -13.54 10.64
CA VAL A 150 -0.26 -12.41 11.40
C VAL A 150 -0.76 -12.77 12.79
N CYS A 151 -0.85 -14.07 13.11
CA CYS A 151 -1.32 -14.55 14.41
C CYS A 151 -0.46 -13.96 15.54
N ARG A 152 -1.15 -13.31 16.52
CA ARG A 152 -0.49 -12.65 17.65
C ARG A 152 0.53 -11.57 17.28
N GLN A 153 0.48 -11.05 16.05
CA GLN A 153 1.33 -9.97 15.59
C GLN A 153 0.60 -8.62 15.72
N PRO A 154 1.33 -7.50 15.91
CA PRO A 154 0.73 -6.17 16.06
C PRO A 154 0.35 -5.54 14.70
N PHE A 155 -0.20 -6.34 13.78
CA PHE A 155 -0.54 -5.91 12.43
C PHE A 155 -2.05 -5.90 12.23
N LYS A 156 -2.49 -5.05 11.30
CA LYS A 156 -3.80 -5.08 10.70
C LYS A 156 -3.68 -5.62 9.29
N VAL A 157 -4.58 -6.51 8.88
CA VAL A 157 -4.67 -6.98 7.50
C VAL A 157 -5.70 -6.15 6.74
N ASN A 158 -5.32 -5.65 5.58
CA ASN A 158 -6.19 -4.97 4.66
C ASN A 158 -6.30 -5.77 3.36
N LEU A 159 -7.42 -6.42 3.17
CA LEU A 159 -7.72 -7.23 2.00
C LEU A 159 -8.17 -6.31 0.86
N ILE A 160 -7.57 -6.48 -0.31
CA ILE A 160 -7.85 -5.69 -1.50
C ILE A 160 -8.37 -6.61 -2.59
N PRO A 161 -9.69 -6.64 -2.87
CA PRO A 161 -10.20 -7.34 -4.02
C PRO A 161 -9.52 -6.84 -5.30
N TYR A 162 -9.01 -7.77 -6.11
CA TYR A 162 -8.33 -7.42 -7.33
C TYR A 162 -9.29 -6.73 -8.32
N ASN A 163 -8.79 -5.70 -8.98
CA ASN A 163 -9.50 -5.04 -10.07
C ASN A 163 -8.73 -5.27 -11.35
N PRO A 164 -9.26 -6.07 -12.28
CA PRO A 164 -8.58 -6.36 -13.54
C PRO A 164 -8.45 -5.12 -14.42
N GLY A 165 -7.31 -4.96 -15.09
CA GLY A 165 -7.14 -4.03 -16.19
C GLY A 165 -7.74 -4.62 -17.48
N ARG A 166 -7.78 -3.82 -18.58
CA ARG A 166 -8.44 -4.20 -19.86
C ARG A 166 -7.91 -5.47 -20.52
N HIS A 167 -6.69 -5.91 -20.22
CA HIS A 167 -6.04 -7.09 -20.82
C HIS A 167 -5.41 -7.99 -19.75
N ASP A 168 -5.99 -7.98 -18.56
CA ASP A 168 -5.44 -8.71 -17.44
C ASP A 168 -5.95 -10.17 -17.46
N PRO A 169 -5.08 -11.17 -17.25
CA PRO A 169 -5.51 -12.56 -17.15
C PRO A 169 -6.26 -12.88 -15.87
N PHE A 170 -6.14 -12.02 -14.85
CA PHE A 170 -6.78 -12.24 -13.56
C PHE A 170 -8.20 -11.69 -13.51
N GLN A 171 -9.02 -12.29 -12.68
CA GLN A 171 -10.42 -11.91 -12.49
C GLN A 171 -10.63 -11.24 -11.14
N ARG A 172 -11.67 -10.43 -11.06
CA ARG A 172 -12.12 -9.87 -9.78
C ARG A 172 -12.81 -10.98 -8.97
N PRO A 173 -12.52 -11.12 -7.66
CA PRO A 173 -13.24 -12.03 -6.81
C PRO A 173 -14.69 -11.61 -6.61
N THR A 174 -15.58 -12.59 -6.47
CA THR A 174 -16.98 -12.39 -6.09
C THR A 174 -17.10 -12.11 -4.58
N GLU A 175 -18.18 -11.46 -4.16
CA GLU A 175 -18.42 -11.22 -2.72
C GLU A 175 -18.47 -12.51 -1.90
N PRO A 176 -19.11 -13.62 -2.34
CA PRO A 176 -19.08 -14.90 -1.60
C PRO A 176 -17.66 -15.48 -1.43
N GLU A 177 -16.78 -15.32 -2.42
CA GLU A 177 -15.38 -15.78 -2.33
C GLU A 177 -14.61 -14.92 -1.30
N ILE A 178 -14.81 -13.60 -1.33
CA ILE A 178 -14.22 -12.67 -0.35
C ILE A 178 -14.68 -13.05 1.07
N ASP A 179 -15.98 -13.26 1.27
CA ASP A 179 -16.55 -13.62 2.56
C ASP A 179 -16.04 -14.98 3.07
N ARG A 180 -15.85 -15.96 2.17
CA ARG A 180 -15.25 -17.26 2.51
C ARG A 180 -13.83 -17.08 3.02
N PHE A 181 -13.00 -16.32 2.30
CA PHE A 181 -11.62 -16.05 2.69
C PHE A 181 -11.54 -15.34 4.04
N ILE A 182 -12.39 -14.32 4.25
CA ILE A 182 -12.47 -13.58 5.51
C ILE A 182 -12.85 -14.51 6.67
N ARG A 183 -13.89 -15.33 6.52
CA ARG A 183 -14.30 -16.26 7.57
C ARG A 183 -13.20 -17.23 7.99
N ARG A 184 -12.36 -17.65 7.02
CA ARG A 184 -11.21 -18.51 7.29
C ARG A 184 -10.10 -17.77 8.02
N LEU A 185 -9.82 -16.52 7.63
CA LEU A 185 -8.73 -15.70 8.18
C LEU A 185 -9.04 -15.14 9.58
N LEU A 186 -10.28 -14.73 9.84
CA LEU A 186 -10.67 -14.00 11.07
C LEU A 186 -10.25 -14.66 12.39
N PRO A 187 -10.32 -16.00 12.57
CA PRO A 187 -9.89 -16.63 13.82
C PRO A 187 -8.40 -16.44 14.15
N LEU A 188 -7.59 -16.20 13.13
CA LEU A 188 -6.13 -16.10 13.24
C LEU A 188 -5.62 -14.66 13.19
N ALA A 189 -6.35 -13.77 12.52
CA ALA A 189 -5.91 -12.40 12.31
C ALA A 189 -6.45 -11.44 13.39
N PRO A 190 -5.60 -10.54 13.95
CA PRO A 190 -5.98 -9.63 15.02
C PRO A 190 -6.98 -8.55 14.57
N ALA A 191 -6.91 -8.14 13.32
CA ALA A 191 -7.84 -7.19 12.69
C ALA A 191 -7.82 -7.35 11.17
N VAL A 192 -8.99 -7.45 10.57
CA VAL A 192 -9.16 -7.58 9.11
C VAL A 192 -10.09 -6.48 8.60
N THR A 193 -9.71 -5.83 7.51
CA THR A 193 -10.56 -4.88 6.77
C THR A 193 -10.54 -5.24 5.30
N VAL A 194 -11.62 -4.90 4.59
CA VAL A 194 -11.67 -5.00 3.13
C VAL A 194 -11.68 -3.60 2.54
N ARG A 195 -10.70 -3.32 1.70
CA ARG A 195 -10.65 -2.06 0.95
C ARG A 195 -11.33 -2.27 -0.40
N ARG A 196 -12.56 -1.80 -0.52
CA ARG A 196 -13.23 -1.72 -1.82
C ARG A 196 -12.68 -0.52 -2.58
N SER A 197 -12.15 -0.75 -3.77
CA SER A 197 -11.59 0.30 -4.62
C SER A 197 -12.67 1.29 -5.01
N ARG A 198 -12.35 2.58 -4.92
CA ARG A 198 -13.14 3.68 -5.49
C ARG A 198 -12.54 4.05 -6.84
N GLY A 199 -13.32 4.57 -7.77
CA GLY A 199 -12.81 5.00 -9.07
C GLY A 199 -12.52 3.86 -10.04
N VAL A 200 -13.17 2.70 -9.88
CA VAL A 200 -13.08 1.57 -10.83
C VAL A 200 -13.62 1.97 -12.21
N ASP A 201 -14.59 2.87 -12.23
CA ASP A 201 -15.25 3.46 -13.40
C ASP A 201 -14.34 4.39 -14.21
N ILE A 202 -13.30 4.95 -13.60
CA ILE A 202 -12.34 5.87 -14.23
C ILE A 202 -10.92 5.30 -14.34
N ASP A 203 -10.77 3.97 -14.29
CA ASP A 203 -9.47 3.27 -14.34
C ASP A 203 -8.42 3.80 -13.33
N ALA A 204 -8.86 4.34 -12.19
CA ALA A 204 -8.00 4.93 -11.16
C ALA A 204 -7.63 3.95 -10.04
N ALA A 205 -7.91 2.65 -10.18
CA ALA A 205 -7.50 1.64 -9.22
C ALA A 205 -5.99 1.38 -9.28
N CYS A 206 -5.46 0.84 -8.19
CA CYS A 206 -4.02 0.61 -8.02
C CYS A 206 -3.44 -0.23 -9.18
N GLY A 207 -2.42 0.29 -9.87
CA GLY A 207 -1.78 -0.34 -11.03
C GLY A 207 -2.42 -0.01 -12.39
N GLN A 208 -3.66 0.46 -12.46
CA GLN A 208 -4.33 0.77 -13.73
C GLN A 208 -3.70 1.98 -14.44
N LEU A 209 -3.34 3.03 -13.72
CA LEU A 209 -2.69 4.23 -14.26
C LEU A 209 -1.35 3.94 -14.92
N TRP A 210 -0.59 2.97 -14.40
CA TRP A 210 0.68 2.55 -14.99
C TRP A 210 0.48 1.92 -16.37
N ASN A 211 -0.53 1.08 -16.52
CA ASN A 211 -0.86 0.44 -17.79
C ASN A 211 -1.30 1.45 -18.85
N LEU A 212 -2.05 2.49 -18.48
CA LEU A 212 -2.44 3.57 -19.38
C LEU A 212 -1.22 4.36 -19.88
N SER A 213 -0.29 4.71 -19.01
CA SER A 213 0.93 5.46 -19.38
C SER A 213 1.86 4.66 -20.30
N LEU A 214 1.91 3.33 -20.17
CA LEU A 214 2.68 2.47 -21.07
C LEU A 214 2.03 2.33 -22.45
N MET A 215 0.71 2.34 -22.53
CA MET A 215 -0.03 2.28 -23.80
C MET A 215 0.07 3.60 -24.58
N GLU A 216 0.06 4.73 -23.91
CA GLU A 216 0.27 6.04 -24.56
C GLU A 216 1.67 6.17 -25.16
N LYS A 217 2.69 5.66 -24.48
CA LYS A 217 4.08 5.62 -24.99
C LYS A 217 4.29 4.67 -26.17
N LYS A 218 3.40 3.68 -26.38
CA LYS A 218 3.45 2.72 -27.48
C LYS A 218 2.65 3.16 -28.72
N LYS A 219 1.88 4.25 -28.65
CA LYS A 219 1.24 4.82 -29.85
C LYS A 219 2.33 5.45 -30.70
N PRO A 220 2.55 5.01 -31.97
CA PRO A 220 3.48 5.69 -32.86
C PRO A 220 3.01 7.13 -33.03
N ALA A 221 3.94 8.08 -33.02
CA ALA A 221 3.66 9.46 -33.34
C ALA A 221 2.92 9.46 -34.70
N LYS A 222 1.66 9.92 -34.72
CA LYS A 222 0.92 10.13 -35.95
C LYS A 222 1.75 11.08 -36.79
N GLY A 223 2.25 10.58 -37.94
CA GLY A 223 3.07 11.31 -38.85
C GLY A 223 2.42 12.65 -39.17
N ALA A 224 3.21 13.69 -39.07
CA ALA A 224 2.96 14.95 -39.74
C ALA A 224 3.03 14.67 -41.26
N ALA A 225 1.93 14.77 -41.92
CA ALA A 225 1.82 14.94 -43.33
C ALA A 225 1.67 16.42 -43.66
#